data_02c13826540162578335cc9cabf98880
#
_entry.id   02c13826540162578335cc9cabf98880
#
_cell.length_a   1.000
_cell.length_b   1.000
_cell.length_c   1.000
_cell.angle_alpha   90.00
_cell.angle_beta   90.00
_cell.angle_gamma   90.00
#
_symmetry.space_group_name_H-M   'P 1'
#
loop_
_entity.id
_entity.type
_entity.pdbx_description
1 polymer ?
#
loop_
_entity_poly.entity_id
_entity_poly.type
_entity_poly.pdbx_seq_one_letter_code
_entity_poly.pdbx_strand_id
1 'polypeptide(L)'
;MGLPVEGPSIGWPETEQAAPNVQRWATEQLLCLWHKQRHRRDNIASWGDEIEYNLVDLNPSAERATLLLDQERVIRQWEESPVSKEEPVVLQWEWAKYVVETTPAKPYTGSSEDLLSVEQNMKRRREVINRSLSPNQHTMSLSFFPRAGVDGQWTTPQGRSQANHTLCSLPRYKILPENILGRSQSRKKTHFPIYQDTETPNPFHDTSPSEEKVKNHLCLDDLEIGIGCCSLQTTFQAPNETDARWLHDQLIPLAPIFLAMTAAVPSWKGYLVDTDIRWQRYGDLTDDRRPEEMESIPPRWTWNRTYLSEEKPTGLESNSPLQPMDPAIKQRLLDGGMDNSLATHFASILSRDPLILTKEDAHNLNTSNTKLFELLQGCVWHAVRFKPPTTDTGPGWCVEFRTMESQLTDKANAAFAIFAYLLSRAIVTMHLNFYIPIDKVGESMEFAKERDAVRGGKMWFRRSGWLTGSHSVGGVKSMCKEKKVQKMLNGENDEVKGEEFALMSVDEIFNGQSEPNGFPGLVTIVRYYLDQSEMSSVEQEKIEPYLQLISERASGQNPTPATWMREFVRSHEDYRQDSYVGERVCYDMMREIVRMNEDGE
;
A
#
# COMPACT_ATOMS: atom_id res chain seq x y z
N MET A 1 -8.02 -1.83 5.93
CA MET A 1 -8.85 -1.47 7.10
C MET A 1 -8.89 -2.60 8.13
N GLY A 2 -8.75 -2.29 9.41
CA GLY A 2 -8.97 -3.27 10.46
C GLY A 2 -10.38 -3.15 11.03
N LEU A 3 -10.90 -4.23 11.63
CA LEU A 3 -12.19 -4.23 12.29
C LEU A 3 -12.34 -3.05 13.27
N PRO A 4 -13.50 -2.38 13.31
CA PRO A 4 -13.81 -1.46 14.40
C PRO A 4 -13.76 -2.24 15.72
N VAL A 5 -13.03 -1.71 16.70
CA VAL A 5 -12.92 -2.30 18.03
C VAL A 5 -13.84 -1.51 18.93
N GLU A 6 -14.95 -2.13 19.32
CA GLU A 6 -15.90 -1.59 20.28
C GLU A 6 -15.58 -2.10 21.69
N GLY A 7 -15.66 -1.21 22.65
CA GLY A 7 -15.41 -1.53 24.06
C GLY A 7 -14.01 -1.17 24.58
N PRO A 8 -13.78 -1.34 25.88
CA PRO A 8 -12.52 -0.97 26.51
C PRO A 8 -11.40 -1.93 26.08
N SER A 9 -10.38 -1.38 25.45
CA SER A 9 -9.16 -2.12 25.10
C SER A 9 -8.32 -2.46 26.32
N ILE A 10 -7.52 -3.53 26.22
CA ILE A 10 -6.60 -3.97 27.29
C ILE A 10 -5.14 -3.65 26.93
N GLY A 11 -4.36 -3.27 27.95
CA GLY A 11 -2.95 -2.95 27.82
C GLY A 11 -2.05 -4.19 27.68
N TRP A 12 -0.77 -3.95 27.43
CA TRP A 12 0.17 -5.00 27.08
C TRP A 12 0.28 -6.15 28.11
N PRO A 13 0.39 -5.97 29.43
CA PRO A 13 0.51 -7.11 30.33
C PRO A 13 -0.69 -8.07 30.27
N GLU A 14 -1.91 -7.54 30.16
CA GLU A 14 -3.11 -8.35 30.02
C GLU A 14 -3.20 -9.00 28.63
N THR A 15 -2.82 -8.25 27.59
CA THR A 15 -2.79 -8.75 26.20
C THR A 15 -1.82 -9.92 26.06
N GLU A 16 -0.62 -9.84 26.64
CA GLU A 16 0.38 -10.91 26.63
C GLU A 16 -0.15 -12.19 27.30
N GLN A 17 -0.83 -12.04 28.45
CA GLN A 17 -1.43 -13.18 29.15
C GLN A 17 -2.54 -13.84 28.33
N ALA A 18 -3.32 -13.08 27.58
CA ALA A 18 -4.40 -13.59 26.75
C ALA A 18 -3.92 -14.21 25.42
N ALA A 19 -2.72 -13.84 24.94
CA ALA A 19 -2.22 -14.18 23.62
C ALA A 19 -2.30 -15.68 23.26
N PRO A 20 -1.85 -16.65 24.09
CA PRO A 20 -1.91 -18.06 23.73
C PRO A 20 -3.33 -18.57 23.48
N ASN A 21 -4.29 -18.09 24.26
CA ASN A 21 -5.70 -18.45 24.07
C ASN A 21 -6.29 -17.80 22.80
N VAL A 22 -5.99 -16.52 22.56
CA VAL A 22 -6.44 -15.78 21.36
C VAL A 22 -5.89 -16.45 20.10
N GLN A 23 -4.61 -16.81 20.06
CA GLN A 23 -3.96 -17.49 18.93
C GLN A 23 -4.61 -18.85 18.65
N ARG A 24 -4.85 -19.65 19.69
CA ARG A 24 -5.53 -20.95 19.57
C ARG A 24 -6.95 -20.79 18.99
N TRP A 25 -7.76 -19.87 19.52
CA TRP A 25 -9.12 -19.67 19.05
C TRP A 25 -9.18 -19.01 17.66
N ALA A 26 -8.28 -18.10 17.35
CA ALA A 26 -8.13 -17.55 16.02
C ALA A 26 -7.79 -18.65 14.98
N THR A 27 -6.97 -19.65 15.38
CA THR A 27 -6.67 -20.81 14.53
C THR A 27 -7.92 -21.64 14.26
N GLU A 28 -8.74 -21.91 15.29
CA GLU A 28 -10.01 -22.65 15.11
C GLU A 28 -11.04 -21.83 14.29
N GLN A 29 -11.12 -20.51 14.50
CA GLN A 29 -11.95 -19.62 13.68
C GLN A 29 -11.55 -19.68 12.20
N LEU A 30 -10.24 -19.59 11.91
CA LEU A 30 -9.74 -19.71 10.54
C LEU A 30 -10.05 -21.07 9.93
N LEU A 31 -9.87 -22.16 10.66
CA LEU A 31 -10.21 -23.51 10.15
C LEU A 31 -11.69 -23.65 9.84
N CYS A 32 -12.58 -23.19 10.74
CA CYS A 32 -14.03 -23.18 10.48
C CYS A 32 -14.36 -22.37 9.23
N LEU A 33 -13.77 -21.17 9.10
CA LEU A 33 -13.94 -20.31 7.94
C LEU A 33 -13.47 -20.98 6.66
N TRP A 34 -12.24 -21.53 6.66
CA TRP A 34 -11.65 -22.17 5.50
C TRP A 34 -12.46 -23.39 5.05
N HIS A 35 -12.86 -24.27 5.96
CA HIS A 35 -13.73 -25.42 5.60
C HIS A 35 -15.04 -25.00 4.95
N LYS A 36 -15.61 -23.88 5.40
CA LYS A 36 -16.85 -23.34 4.85
C LYS A 36 -16.64 -22.71 3.47
N GLN A 37 -15.52 -22.03 3.25
CA GLN A 37 -15.30 -21.15 2.11
C GLN A 37 -14.32 -21.69 1.05
N ARG A 38 -13.52 -22.74 1.31
CA ARG A 38 -12.49 -23.24 0.39
C ARG A 38 -13.00 -23.64 -0.99
N HIS A 39 -14.29 -23.97 -1.13
CA HIS A 39 -14.92 -24.34 -2.40
C HIS A 39 -15.77 -23.21 -2.98
N ARG A 40 -15.78 -22.04 -2.33
CA ARG A 40 -16.53 -20.88 -2.83
C ARG A 40 -15.99 -20.44 -4.18
N ARG A 41 -16.93 -20.17 -5.10
CA ARG A 41 -16.65 -19.61 -6.42
C ARG A 41 -17.53 -18.39 -6.64
N ASP A 42 -16.92 -17.33 -7.14
CA ASP A 42 -17.60 -16.07 -7.44
C ASP A 42 -17.40 -15.75 -8.93
N ASN A 43 -18.48 -15.52 -9.64
CA ASN A 43 -18.45 -15.25 -11.08
C ASN A 43 -18.15 -13.78 -11.41
N ILE A 44 -18.23 -12.87 -10.40
CA ILE A 44 -18.03 -11.44 -10.60
C ILE A 44 -16.65 -11.08 -10.03
N ALA A 45 -15.81 -10.52 -10.89
CA ALA A 45 -14.51 -9.97 -10.49
C ALA A 45 -14.70 -8.56 -9.93
N SER A 46 -15.16 -8.47 -8.70
CA SER A 46 -15.28 -7.18 -8.02
C SER A 46 -13.93 -6.70 -7.46
N TRP A 47 -13.79 -5.39 -7.34
CA TRP A 47 -12.60 -4.77 -6.78
C TRP A 47 -12.93 -3.41 -6.16
N GLY A 48 -12.00 -2.85 -5.41
CA GLY A 48 -12.14 -1.51 -4.84
C GLY A 48 -10.78 -0.94 -4.51
N ASP A 49 -10.75 0.38 -4.37
CA ASP A 49 -9.61 1.11 -3.88
C ASP A 49 -9.90 1.71 -2.50
N GLU A 50 -8.85 1.85 -1.73
CA GLU A 50 -8.80 2.61 -0.48
C GLU A 50 -7.80 3.74 -0.70
N ILE A 51 -8.22 5.01 -0.53
CA ILE A 51 -7.34 6.16 -0.60
C ILE A 51 -7.49 7.01 0.65
N GLU A 52 -6.36 7.41 1.20
CA GLU A 52 -6.26 8.24 2.38
C GLU A 52 -5.93 9.68 1.97
N TYR A 53 -6.54 10.65 2.62
CA TYR A 53 -6.36 12.08 2.36
C TYR A 53 -5.91 12.80 3.62
N ASN A 54 -4.98 13.76 3.47
CA ASN A 54 -4.64 14.72 4.51
C ASN A 54 -5.61 15.90 4.51
N LEU A 55 -6.03 16.35 5.69
CA LEU A 55 -6.73 17.62 5.90
C LEU A 55 -5.69 18.71 6.14
N VAL A 56 -5.70 19.77 5.34
CA VAL A 56 -4.73 20.86 5.38
C VAL A 56 -5.43 22.20 5.49
N ASP A 57 -4.91 23.09 6.33
CA ASP A 57 -5.32 24.48 6.46
C ASP A 57 -4.28 25.38 5.78
N LEU A 58 -4.72 26.15 4.78
CA LEU A 58 -3.92 27.12 4.06
C LEU A 58 -4.26 28.54 4.54
N ASN A 59 -3.34 29.17 5.26
CA ASN A 59 -3.52 30.54 5.73
C ASN A 59 -2.87 31.55 4.76
N PRO A 60 -3.65 32.24 3.89
CA PRO A 60 -3.09 33.16 2.92
C PRO A 60 -2.42 34.39 3.54
N SER A 61 -2.91 34.84 4.71
CA SER A 61 -2.36 36.04 5.36
C SER A 61 -1.02 35.79 6.03
N ALA A 62 -0.76 34.54 6.44
CA ALA A 62 0.51 34.11 7.05
C ALA A 62 1.39 33.36 6.05
N GLU A 63 0.91 33.12 4.82
CA GLU A 63 1.58 32.31 3.78
C GLU A 63 2.08 30.97 4.35
N ARG A 64 1.15 30.25 5.03
CA ARG A 64 1.47 29.07 5.81
C ARG A 64 0.46 27.96 5.60
N ALA A 65 0.96 26.74 5.43
CA ALA A 65 0.19 25.50 5.43
C ALA A 65 0.38 24.75 6.74
N THR A 66 -0.69 24.17 7.27
CA THR A 66 -0.66 23.32 8.48
C THR A 66 -1.58 22.12 8.32
N LEU A 67 -1.31 21.02 9.02
CA LEU A 67 -2.22 19.88 9.13
C LEU A 67 -3.39 20.20 10.04
N LEU A 68 -4.62 19.92 9.58
CA LEU A 68 -5.86 20.23 10.28
C LEU A 68 -6.35 19.00 11.07
N LEU A 69 -6.34 19.08 12.40
CA LEU A 69 -6.76 18.00 13.32
C LEU A 69 -8.29 17.96 13.47
N ASP A 70 -9.01 17.61 12.42
CA ASP A 70 -10.47 17.72 12.36
C ASP A 70 -11.20 16.49 11.79
N GLN A 71 -10.51 15.36 11.68
CA GLN A 71 -11.06 14.09 11.17
C GLN A 71 -12.39 13.72 11.84
N GLU A 72 -12.44 13.80 13.17
CA GLU A 72 -13.62 13.37 13.94
C GLU A 72 -14.87 14.15 13.57
N ARG A 73 -14.78 15.48 13.46
CA ARG A 73 -15.92 16.31 13.06
C ARG A 73 -16.36 16.02 11.63
N VAL A 74 -15.40 15.89 10.72
CA VAL A 74 -15.69 15.58 9.30
C VAL A 74 -16.45 14.27 9.17
N ILE A 75 -15.96 13.19 9.82
CA ILE A 75 -16.59 11.86 9.72
C ILE A 75 -17.95 11.83 10.40
N ARG A 76 -18.10 12.41 11.62
CA ARG A 76 -19.40 12.43 12.31
C ARG A 76 -20.44 13.24 11.55
N GLN A 77 -20.09 14.41 11.01
CA GLN A 77 -21.00 15.19 10.17
C GLN A 77 -21.43 14.42 8.92
N TRP A 78 -20.52 13.63 8.35
CA TRP A 78 -20.84 12.75 7.24
C TRP A 78 -21.82 11.63 7.64
N GLU A 79 -21.52 10.91 8.71
CA GLU A 79 -22.35 9.80 9.23
C GLU A 79 -23.79 10.28 9.60
N GLU A 80 -23.92 11.47 10.15
CA GLU A 80 -25.20 12.10 10.53
C GLU A 80 -25.95 12.70 9.32
N SER A 81 -25.28 12.90 8.20
CA SER A 81 -25.89 13.51 7.01
C SER A 81 -26.86 12.53 6.32
N PRO A 82 -28.10 12.94 6.03
CA PRO A 82 -29.01 12.12 5.22
C PRO A 82 -28.46 11.75 3.84
N VAL A 83 -27.62 12.61 3.27
CA VAL A 83 -27.04 12.45 1.93
C VAL A 83 -25.96 11.36 1.91
N SER A 84 -25.36 11.02 3.07
CA SER A 84 -24.30 10.00 3.13
C SER A 84 -24.72 8.62 2.61
N LYS A 85 -26.00 8.28 2.70
CA LYS A 85 -26.56 7.00 2.22
C LYS A 85 -26.81 6.98 0.70
N GLU A 86 -26.86 8.15 0.06
CA GLU A 86 -27.13 8.32 -1.37
C GLU A 86 -25.86 8.51 -2.19
N GLU A 87 -24.80 8.97 -1.54
CA GLU A 87 -23.51 9.22 -2.20
C GLU A 87 -22.74 7.89 -2.46
N PRO A 88 -22.01 7.80 -3.56
CA PRO A 88 -21.26 6.60 -3.93
C PRO A 88 -19.93 6.46 -3.20
N VAL A 89 -19.80 7.00 -1.98
CA VAL A 89 -18.55 7.07 -1.22
C VAL A 89 -18.75 6.72 0.25
N VAL A 90 -17.70 6.20 0.90
CA VAL A 90 -17.65 5.96 2.34
C VAL A 90 -16.44 6.68 2.91
N LEU A 91 -16.60 7.36 4.04
CA LEU A 91 -15.52 7.95 4.82
C LEU A 91 -15.24 7.05 6.04
N GLN A 92 -13.98 6.88 6.36
CA GLN A 92 -13.52 5.98 7.42
C GLN A 92 -12.46 6.65 8.28
N TRP A 93 -12.39 6.15 9.54
CA TRP A 93 -11.41 6.59 10.50
C TRP A 93 -10.02 6.05 10.18
N GLU A 94 -9.02 6.91 10.34
CA GLU A 94 -7.60 6.56 10.24
C GLU A 94 -6.82 7.00 11.50
N TRP A 95 -5.56 6.59 11.60
CA TRP A 95 -4.73 6.70 12.80
C TRP A 95 -4.51 8.15 13.22
N ALA A 96 -4.24 9.05 12.26
CA ALA A 96 -4.01 10.46 12.53
C ALA A 96 -5.30 11.29 12.42
N LYS A 97 -5.52 12.23 13.34
CA LYS A 97 -6.67 13.15 13.33
C LYS A 97 -6.75 14.09 12.11
N TYR A 98 -5.74 14.12 11.29
CA TYR A 98 -5.68 14.90 10.06
C TYR A 98 -5.78 14.03 8.80
N VAL A 99 -6.08 12.74 8.94
CA VAL A 99 -6.25 11.81 7.83
C VAL A 99 -7.68 11.29 7.78
N VAL A 100 -8.26 11.21 6.59
CA VAL A 100 -9.55 10.56 6.32
C VAL A 100 -9.32 9.48 5.27
N GLU A 101 -9.60 8.23 5.61
CA GLU A 101 -9.62 7.13 4.65
C GLU A 101 -10.96 7.10 3.91
N THR A 102 -10.95 6.74 2.64
CA THR A 102 -12.16 6.69 1.81
C THR A 102 -12.17 5.49 0.89
N THR A 103 -13.37 4.98 0.63
CA THR A 103 -13.61 3.90 -0.34
C THR A 103 -14.83 4.20 -1.19
N PRO A 104 -15.02 3.54 -2.36
CA PRO A 104 -16.31 3.53 -3.03
C PRO A 104 -17.35 2.85 -2.14
N ALA A 105 -18.61 3.34 -2.17
CA ALA A 105 -19.69 2.75 -1.38
C ALA A 105 -20.07 1.34 -1.87
N LYS A 106 -19.74 1.00 -3.11
CA LYS A 106 -19.91 -0.32 -3.69
C LYS A 106 -18.65 -0.73 -4.43
N PRO A 107 -18.27 -2.00 -4.39
CA PRO A 107 -17.17 -2.49 -5.22
C PRO A 107 -17.43 -2.21 -6.70
N TYR A 108 -16.37 -1.85 -7.42
CA TYR A 108 -16.38 -1.81 -8.88
C TYR A 108 -16.42 -3.21 -9.47
N THR A 109 -16.91 -3.29 -10.70
CA THR A 109 -16.80 -4.48 -11.55
C THR A 109 -15.72 -4.28 -12.62
N GLY A 110 -15.61 -5.22 -13.55
CA GLY A 110 -14.73 -5.06 -14.72
C GLY A 110 -15.38 -4.33 -15.89
N SER A 111 -16.57 -3.74 -15.71
CA SER A 111 -17.25 -3.01 -16.77
C SER A 111 -16.50 -1.72 -17.13
N SER A 112 -16.58 -1.31 -18.38
CA SER A 112 -16.02 -0.03 -18.83
C SER A 112 -16.59 1.17 -18.08
N GLU A 113 -17.88 1.11 -17.74
CA GLU A 113 -18.55 2.15 -16.97
C GLU A 113 -17.92 2.33 -15.59
N ASP A 114 -17.70 1.23 -14.85
CA ASP A 114 -17.07 1.26 -13.55
C ASP A 114 -15.61 1.75 -13.63
N LEU A 115 -14.82 1.24 -14.59
CA LEU A 115 -13.43 1.67 -14.78
C LEU A 115 -13.33 3.17 -15.06
N LEU A 116 -14.20 3.71 -15.91
CA LEU A 116 -14.25 5.13 -16.24
C LEU A 116 -14.82 5.99 -15.11
N SER A 117 -15.51 5.40 -14.13
CA SER A 117 -16.05 6.11 -12.98
C SER A 117 -15.04 6.30 -11.84
N VAL A 118 -13.91 5.60 -11.82
CA VAL A 118 -12.95 5.59 -10.70
C VAL A 118 -12.43 6.99 -10.39
N GLU A 119 -11.92 7.73 -11.38
CA GLU A 119 -11.43 9.09 -11.20
C GLU A 119 -12.54 10.01 -10.68
N GLN A 120 -13.73 9.92 -11.26
CA GLN A 120 -14.87 10.73 -10.85
C GLN A 120 -15.31 10.39 -9.42
N ASN A 121 -15.25 9.13 -9.01
CA ASN A 121 -15.53 8.72 -7.64
C ASN A 121 -14.49 9.28 -6.66
N MET A 122 -13.19 9.28 -7.01
CA MET A 122 -12.14 9.87 -6.18
C MET A 122 -12.32 11.39 -6.03
N LYS A 123 -12.63 12.11 -7.13
CA LYS A 123 -13.03 13.53 -7.07
C LYS A 123 -14.20 13.75 -6.13
N ARG A 124 -15.23 12.87 -6.21
CA ARG A 124 -16.41 12.96 -5.35
C ARG A 124 -16.10 12.77 -3.87
N ARG A 125 -15.20 11.86 -3.52
CA ARG A 125 -14.74 11.67 -2.14
C ARG A 125 -14.13 12.95 -1.58
N ARG A 126 -13.24 13.59 -2.32
CA ARG A 126 -12.59 14.84 -1.94
C ARG A 126 -13.61 15.99 -1.82
N GLU A 127 -14.54 16.12 -2.75
CA GLU A 127 -15.63 17.11 -2.70
C GLU A 127 -16.52 16.92 -1.45
N VAL A 128 -16.87 15.69 -1.13
CA VAL A 128 -17.70 15.37 0.03
C VAL A 128 -17.03 15.81 1.33
N ILE A 129 -15.75 15.54 1.48
CA ILE A 129 -14.97 15.98 2.65
C ILE A 129 -14.90 17.52 2.68
N ASN A 130 -14.58 18.16 1.55
CA ASN A 130 -14.45 19.62 1.43
C ASN A 130 -15.74 20.38 1.80
N ARG A 131 -16.94 19.80 1.63
CA ARG A 131 -18.21 20.40 2.08
C ARG A 131 -18.26 20.65 3.60
N SER A 132 -17.51 19.88 4.38
CA SER A 132 -17.40 20.04 5.82
C SER A 132 -16.29 21.00 6.23
N LEU A 133 -15.49 21.50 5.30
CA LEU A 133 -14.33 22.34 5.56
C LEU A 133 -14.62 23.81 5.28
N SER A 134 -13.82 24.70 5.89
CA SER A 134 -13.84 26.15 5.62
C SER A 134 -13.12 26.47 4.30
N PRO A 135 -13.32 27.65 3.68
CA PRO A 135 -12.78 27.96 2.35
C PRO A 135 -11.25 27.83 2.18
N ASN A 136 -10.50 28.00 3.27
CA ASN A 136 -9.03 27.85 3.25
C ASN A 136 -8.56 26.45 3.68
N GLN A 137 -9.48 25.53 3.91
CA GLN A 137 -9.20 24.17 4.32
C GLN A 137 -9.45 23.21 3.17
N HIS A 138 -8.53 22.31 2.93
CA HIS A 138 -8.53 21.45 1.76
C HIS A 138 -8.26 19.99 2.12
N THR A 139 -8.90 19.10 1.37
CA THR A 139 -8.60 17.67 1.35
C THR A 139 -7.54 17.42 0.28
N MET A 140 -6.38 16.93 0.68
CA MET A 140 -5.26 16.69 -0.23
C MET A 140 -4.90 15.22 -0.32
N SER A 141 -4.78 14.72 -1.54
CA SER A 141 -4.15 13.43 -1.82
C SER A 141 -2.63 13.63 -1.75
N LEU A 142 -2.07 13.38 -0.58
CA LEU A 142 -0.66 13.62 -0.26
C LEU A 142 -0.17 12.50 0.65
N SER A 143 0.86 11.76 0.23
CA SER A 143 1.35 10.65 1.07
C SER A 143 1.91 11.08 2.40
N PHE A 144 2.55 12.23 2.47
CA PHE A 144 3.01 12.79 3.74
C PHE A 144 3.18 14.32 3.65
N PHE A 145 2.73 15.02 4.68
CA PHE A 145 2.89 16.47 4.76
C PHE A 145 4.34 16.85 5.09
N PRO A 146 5.03 17.63 4.25
CA PRO A 146 6.49 17.81 4.32
C PRO A 146 7.03 18.34 5.64
N ARG A 147 6.25 19.14 6.33
CA ARG A 147 6.62 19.78 7.61
C ARG A 147 5.97 19.13 8.83
N ALA A 148 5.36 17.94 8.69
CA ALA A 148 4.83 17.22 9.86
C ALA A 148 5.94 16.97 10.89
N GLY A 149 5.66 17.28 12.15
CA GLY A 149 6.65 17.19 13.25
C GLY A 149 7.47 18.46 13.48
N VAL A 150 7.28 19.52 12.69
CA VAL A 150 7.81 20.86 12.99
C VAL A 150 6.85 21.58 13.93
N ASP A 151 7.38 22.31 14.90
CA ASP A 151 6.56 23.06 15.87
C ASP A 151 5.54 23.98 15.20
N GLY A 152 4.30 23.93 15.70
CA GLY A 152 3.19 24.73 15.20
C GLY A 152 2.67 24.33 13.82
N GLN A 153 2.95 23.13 13.33
CA GLN A 153 2.40 22.60 12.06
C GLN A 153 1.02 21.94 12.20
N TRP A 154 0.41 22.04 13.36
CA TRP A 154 -0.90 21.49 13.67
C TRP A 154 -1.92 22.60 13.93
N THR A 155 -3.11 22.48 13.36
CA THR A 155 -4.23 23.41 13.56
C THR A 155 -5.47 22.61 13.97
N THR A 156 -6.23 23.12 14.95
CA THR A 156 -7.57 22.65 15.28
C THR A 156 -8.60 23.67 14.79
N PRO A 157 -9.90 23.31 14.72
CA PRO A 157 -10.96 24.28 14.40
C PRO A 157 -10.98 25.51 15.34
N GLN A 158 -10.44 25.38 16.55
CA GLN A 158 -10.36 26.45 17.56
C GLN A 158 -9.04 27.24 17.51
N GLY A 159 -8.09 26.85 16.65
CA GLY A 159 -6.79 27.47 16.51
C GLY A 159 -5.61 26.49 16.61
N ARG A 160 -4.39 27.00 16.77
CA ARG A 160 -3.17 26.16 16.80
C ARG A 160 -3.16 25.24 18.01
N SER A 161 -2.83 23.97 17.76
CA SER A 161 -2.65 22.94 18.79
C SER A 161 -1.16 22.66 19.02
N GLN A 162 -0.85 22.21 20.24
CA GLN A 162 0.45 21.58 20.54
C GLN A 162 0.40 20.09 20.16
N ALA A 163 1.56 19.51 19.85
CA ALA A 163 1.74 18.22 19.18
C ALA A 163 1.09 16.98 19.87
N ASN A 164 0.74 17.02 21.14
CA ASN A 164 0.35 15.83 21.92
C ASN A 164 -1.06 15.28 21.64
N HIS A 165 -1.69 15.62 20.52
CA HIS A 165 -3.09 15.27 20.25
C HIS A 165 -3.38 14.82 18.81
N THR A 166 -2.38 14.36 18.07
CA THR A 166 -2.56 13.99 16.65
C THR A 166 -3.18 12.62 16.43
N LEU A 167 -3.18 11.75 17.45
CA LEU A 167 -3.80 10.42 17.37
C LEU A 167 -5.32 10.48 17.38
N CYS A 168 -5.95 9.68 16.52
CA CYS A 168 -7.39 9.47 16.50
C CYS A 168 -7.92 9.07 17.89
N SER A 169 -9.13 9.54 18.22
CA SER A 169 -9.73 9.33 19.55
C SER A 169 -10.25 7.92 19.78
N LEU A 170 -10.43 7.11 18.73
CA LEU A 170 -10.96 5.76 18.85
C LEU A 170 -10.01 4.83 19.64
N PRO A 171 -10.56 3.92 20.47
CA PRO A 171 -9.77 3.05 21.36
C PRO A 171 -8.68 2.26 20.63
N ARG A 172 -8.99 1.74 19.44
CA ARG A 172 -8.06 0.98 18.59
C ARG A 172 -6.76 1.74 18.32
N TYR A 173 -6.87 3.02 17.92
CA TYR A 173 -5.71 3.82 17.51
C TYR A 173 -4.87 4.32 18.69
N LYS A 174 -5.45 4.33 19.89
CA LYS A 174 -4.72 4.64 21.13
C LYS A 174 -3.95 3.44 21.67
N ILE A 175 -4.61 2.27 21.70
CA ILE A 175 -4.03 1.07 22.31
C ILE A 175 -2.91 0.45 21.46
N LEU A 176 -2.99 0.57 20.13
CA LEU A 176 -2.00 -0.02 19.23
C LEU A 176 -0.56 0.45 19.53
N PRO A 177 -0.24 1.76 19.57
CA PRO A 177 1.10 2.22 19.89
C PRO A 177 1.51 1.91 21.32
N GLU A 178 0.58 1.91 22.28
CA GLU A 178 0.84 1.53 23.66
C GLU A 178 1.27 0.06 23.77
N ASN A 179 0.58 -0.84 23.07
CA ASN A 179 0.91 -2.27 23.08
C ASN A 179 2.16 -2.59 22.25
N ILE A 180 2.43 -1.87 21.15
CA ILE A 180 3.72 -1.97 20.43
C ILE A 180 4.86 -1.60 21.37
N LEU A 181 4.76 -0.48 22.08
CA LEU A 181 5.77 -0.03 23.03
C LEU A 181 5.89 -0.98 24.23
N GLY A 182 4.78 -1.43 24.78
CA GLY A 182 4.74 -2.38 25.90
C GLY A 182 5.41 -3.70 25.56
N ARG A 183 5.21 -4.21 24.34
CA ARG A 183 5.82 -5.45 23.86
C ARG A 183 7.31 -5.30 23.54
N SER A 184 7.67 -4.29 22.76
CA SER A 184 9.06 -4.07 22.33
C SER A 184 9.97 -3.55 23.45
N GLN A 185 9.38 -2.95 24.51
CA GLN A 185 10.10 -2.28 25.62
C GLN A 185 11.00 -1.12 25.16
N SER A 186 10.91 -0.72 23.91
CA SER A 186 11.72 0.38 23.36
C SER A 186 11.00 1.10 22.22
N ARG A 187 11.15 2.41 22.13
CA ARG A 187 10.72 3.18 20.97
C ARG A 187 11.74 2.97 19.86
N LYS A 188 11.24 2.65 18.66
CA LYS A 188 12.09 2.56 17.48
C LYS A 188 12.34 3.96 16.91
N LYS A 189 13.58 4.20 16.56
CA LYS A 189 14.02 5.43 15.89
C LYS A 189 14.31 5.12 14.44
N THR A 190 13.86 5.99 13.55
CA THR A 190 14.18 5.91 12.12
C THR A 190 15.20 6.99 11.80
N HIS A 191 16.24 6.63 11.07
CA HIS A 191 17.25 7.56 10.59
C HIS A 191 17.18 7.63 9.06
N PHE A 192 16.91 8.82 8.54
CA PHE A 192 16.90 9.10 7.11
C PHE A 192 18.15 9.90 6.71
N PRO A 193 18.88 9.47 5.69
CA PRO A 193 19.98 10.28 5.16
C PRO A 193 19.42 11.61 4.66
N ILE A 194 20.04 12.71 5.08
CA ILE A 194 19.65 14.04 4.62
C ILE A 194 20.02 14.21 3.15
N TYR A 195 19.14 14.82 2.35
CA TYR A 195 19.48 15.23 1.01
C TYR A 195 20.58 16.30 1.08
N GLN A 196 21.74 16.06 0.46
CA GLN A 196 22.85 17.01 0.44
C GLN A 196 22.68 17.98 -0.74
N ASP A 197 22.27 19.22 -0.45
CA ASP A 197 22.29 20.34 -1.42
C ASP A 197 23.50 21.25 -1.15
N THR A 198 23.68 22.28 -1.93
CA THR A 198 24.92 23.09 -1.96
C THR A 198 25.23 23.79 -0.64
N GLU A 199 24.22 24.22 0.11
CA GLU A 199 24.35 24.92 1.40
C GLU A 199 23.97 24.02 2.61
N THR A 200 23.68 22.74 2.37
CA THR A 200 23.40 21.81 3.47
C THR A 200 24.64 21.64 4.34
N PRO A 201 24.54 21.84 5.67
CA PRO A 201 25.68 21.67 6.56
C PRO A 201 26.31 20.28 6.44
N ASN A 202 27.62 20.20 6.34
CA ASN A 202 28.35 18.92 6.34
C ASN A 202 29.51 18.96 7.35
N PRO A 203 29.38 18.29 8.52
CA PRO A 203 28.30 17.38 8.88
C PRO A 203 26.98 18.09 9.23
N PHE A 204 25.87 17.50 8.77
CA PHE A 204 24.55 17.85 9.24
C PHE A 204 24.32 17.21 10.63
N HIS A 205 23.75 17.99 11.53
CA HIS A 205 23.37 17.54 12.88
C HIS A 205 21.90 17.86 13.10
N ASP A 206 21.09 16.82 13.28
CA ASP A 206 19.70 16.98 13.66
C ASP A 206 19.59 17.72 15.01
N THR A 207 18.65 18.64 15.10
CA THR A 207 18.34 19.42 16.31
C THR A 207 17.47 18.65 17.31
N SER A 208 17.03 17.43 16.98
CA SER A 208 16.26 16.56 17.90
C SER A 208 16.96 16.37 19.24
N PRO A 209 16.21 16.26 20.32
CA PRO A 209 16.77 16.01 21.66
C PRO A 209 17.33 14.58 21.82
N SER A 210 17.28 13.75 20.78
CA SER A 210 17.79 12.37 20.81
C SER A 210 19.28 12.31 21.14
N GLU A 211 19.65 11.41 22.08
CA GLU A 211 21.04 11.18 22.46
C GLU A 211 21.85 10.47 21.35
N GLU A 212 21.17 9.70 20.48
CA GLU A 212 21.80 9.00 19.35
C GLU A 212 21.69 9.86 18.08
N LYS A 213 22.71 10.65 17.81
CA LYS A 213 22.81 11.45 16.57
C LYS A 213 23.67 10.73 15.56
N VAL A 214 23.05 10.27 14.47
CA VAL A 214 23.75 9.74 13.31
C VAL A 214 24.15 10.91 12.41
N LYS A 215 25.45 11.01 12.09
CA LYS A 215 25.97 12.08 11.24
C LYS A 215 25.27 12.05 9.86
N ASN A 216 24.87 13.22 9.38
CA ASN A 216 24.20 13.41 8.09
C ASN A 216 22.85 12.66 7.97
N HIS A 217 22.20 12.40 9.09
CA HIS A 217 20.86 11.80 9.12
C HIS A 217 19.91 12.64 9.96
N LEU A 218 18.65 12.63 9.55
CA LEU A 218 17.51 13.11 10.30
C LEU A 218 16.97 11.98 11.17
N CYS A 219 16.78 12.20 12.46
CA CYS A 219 16.21 11.24 13.39
C CYS A 219 14.73 11.50 13.60
N LEU A 220 13.91 10.48 13.38
CA LEU A 220 12.48 10.46 13.71
C LEU A 220 12.26 9.52 14.88
N ASP A 221 12.10 10.09 16.06
CA ASP A 221 11.89 9.37 17.32
C ASP A 221 10.50 9.60 17.91
N ASP A 222 9.68 10.46 17.30
CA ASP A 222 8.31 10.74 17.69
C ASP A 222 7.33 9.92 16.84
N LEU A 223 6.39 9.22 17.51
CA LEU A 223 5.32 8.46 16.86
C LEU A 223 4.47 9.34 15.94
N GLU A 224 4.19 10.59 16.35
CA GLU A 224 3.33 11.50 15.59
C GLU A 224 3.89 11.86 14.21
N ILE A 225 5.21 11.72 14.03
CA ILE A 225 5.84 11.86 12.72
C ILE A 225 5.76 10.53 11.97
N GLY A 226 4.87 10.44 11.02
CA GLY A 226 4.70 9.28 10.16
C GLY A 226 3.38 8.51 10.32
N ILE A 227 2.61 8.71 11.42
CA ILE A 227 1.29 8.05 11.57
C ILE A 227 0.27 8.51 10.52
N GLY A 228 0.47 9.66 9.89
CA GLY A 228 -0.38 10.22 8.84
C GLY A 228 0.18 10.03 7.44
N CYS A 229 1.03 9.03 7.22
CA CYS A 229 1.42 8.68 5.85
C CYS A 229 0.23 8.02 5.14
N CYS A 230 -0.18 8.61 4.03
CA CYS A 230 -1.30 8.16 3.22
C CYS A 230 -0.87 7.22 2.10
N SER A 231 -1.76 6.30 1.75
CA SER A 231 -1.56 5.27 0.72
C SER A 231 -2.73 5.17 -0.24
N LEU A 232 -2.46 4.52 -1.38
CA LEU A 232 -3.46 3.99 -2.30
C LEU A 232 -3.38 2.47 -2.21
N GLN A 233 -4.44 1.82 -1.77
CA GLN A 233 -4.52 0.36 -1.72
C GLN A 233 -5.62 -0.12 -2.65
N THR A 234 -5.46 -1.31 -3.22
CA THR A 234 -6.45 -1.92 -4.09
C THR A 234 -6.71 -3.37 -3.66
N THR A 235 -7.98 -3.74 -3.57
CA THR A 235 -8.41 -5.10 -3.22
C THR A 235 -9.12 -5.72 -4.42
N PHE A 236 -8.64 -6.89 -4.86
CA PHE A 236 -9.16 -7.63 -6.00
C PHE A 236 -9.79 -8.94 -5.56
N GLN A 237 -11.04 -9.18 -5.95
CA GLN A 237 -11.70 -10.47 -5.76
C GLN A 237 -11.32 -11.43 -6.89
N ALA A 238 -10.85 -12.61 -6.52
CA ALA A 238 -10.58 -13.70 -7.43
C ALA A 238 -11.78 -14.66 -7.54
N PRO A 239 -11.89 -15.43 -8.63
CA PRO A 239 -13.00 -16.38 -8.82
C PRO A 239 -13.07 -17.47 -7.74
N ASN A 240 -11.95 -17.88 -7.17
CA ASN A 240 -11.82 -18.93 -6.16
C ASN A 240 -10.49 -18.82 -5.40
N GLU A 241 -10.28 -19.72 -4.44
CA GLU A 241 -9.05 -19.78 -3.64
C GLU A 241 -7.78 -19.96 -4.48
N THR A 242 -7.80 -20.86 -5.45
CA THR A 242 -6.63 -21.17 -6.30
C THR A 242 -6.19 -19.95 -7.09
N ASP A 243 -7.13 -19.27 -7.75
CA ASP A 243 -6.85 -18.04 -8.49
C ASP A 243 -6.41 -16.90 -7.57
N ALA A 244 -6.95 -16.81 -6.35
CA ALA A 244 -6.53 -15.83 -5.37
C ALA A 244 -5.09 -16.05 -4.90
N ARG A 245 -4.70 -17.31 -4.68
CA ARG A 245 -3.31 -17.68 -4.32
C ARG A 245 -2.35 -17.38 -5.47
N TRP A 246 -2.76 -17.71 -6.72
CA TRP A 246 -1.99 -17.36 -7.91
C TRP A 246 -1.80 -15.84 -8.02
N LEU A 247 -2.89 -15.08 -7.95
CA LEU A 247 -2.84 -13.62 -8.03
C LEU A 247 -1.97 -13.01 -6.93
N HIS A 248 -2.13 -13.48 -5.69
CA HIS A 248 -1.29 -13.05 -4.56
C HIS A 248 0.19 -13.19 -4.88
N ASP A 249 0.59 -14.36 -5.38
CA ASP A 249 1.97 -14.66 -5.67
C ASP A 249 2.54 -13.80 -6.81
N GLN A 250 1.74 -13.57 -7.87
CA GLN A 250 2.19 -12.76 -9.01
C GLN A 250 2.27 -11.25 -8.69
N LEU A 251 1.53 -10.77 -7.68
CA LEU A 251 1.62 -9.38 -7.22
C LEU A 251 2.85 -9.13 -6.32
N ILE A 252 3.42 -10.15 -5.71
CA ILE A 252 4.59 -9.99 -4.83
C ILE A 252 5.80 -9.39 -5.54
N PRO A 253 6.26 -9.87 -6.71
CA PRO A 253 7.38 -9.25 -7.43
C PRO A 253 7.08 -7.83 -7.94
N LEU A 254 5.81 -7.48 -8.08
CA LEU A 254 5.38 -6.14 -8.53
C LEU A 254 5.37 -5.11 -7.38
N ALA A 255 5.28 -5.57 -6.13
CA ALA A 255 5.17 -4.70 -4.97
C ALA A 255 6.29 -3.64 -4.85
N PRO A 256 7.59 -3.97 -4.95
CA PRO A 256 8.65 -2.97 -4.93
C PRO A 256 8.61 -2.02 -6.12
N ILE A 257 8.19 -2.49 -7.29
CA ILE A 257 8.17 -1.70 -8.53
C ILE A 257 7.07 -0.63 -8.46
N PHE A 258 5.87 -1.01 -8.03
CA PHE A 258 4.78 -0.06 -7.81
C PHE A 258 5.09 0.92 -6.68
N LEU A 259 5.78 0.48 -5.61
CA LEU A 259 6.24 1.37 -4.56
C LEU A 259 7.19 2.46 -5.12
N ALA A 260 8.17 2.10 -5.93
CA ALA A 260 9.06 3.05 -6.60
C ALA A 260 8.32 4.00 -7.54
N MET A 261 7.38 3.47 -8.37
CA MET A 261 6.61 4.27 -9.33
C MET A 261 5.66 5.28 -8.67
N THR A 262 5.21 4.98 -7.46
CA THR A 262 4.28 5.83 -6.71
C THR A 262 4.98 6.68 -5.64
N ALA A 263 6.29 6.60 -5.51
CA ALA A 263 7.09 7.28 -4.48
C ALA A 263 6.69 8.75 -4.27
N ALA A 264 6.35 9.13 -3.02
CA ALA A 264 5.70 10.41 -2.73
C ALA A 264 6.16 11.08 -1.42
N VAL A 265 7.28 10.62 -0.80
CA VAL A 265 7.73 11.14 0.50
C VAL A 265 9.20 11.57 0.45
N PRO A 266 9.50 12.73 -0.18
CA PRO A 266 10.87 13.23 -0.30
C PRO A 266 11.37 13.99 0.93
N SER A 267 10.52 14.21 1.93
CA SER A 267 10.84 15.05 3.09
C SER A 267 10.18 14.58 4.37
N TRP A 268 10.88 14.81 5.48
CA TRP A 268 10.43 14.53 6.83
C TRP A 268 10.79 15.71 7.74
N LYS A 269 9.89 16.09 8.65
CA LYS A 269 10.16 17.13 9.66
C LYS A 269 10.75 18.42 9.07
N GLY A 270 10.26 18.81 7.88
CA GLY A 270 10.73 20.01 7.17
C GLY A 270 12.08 19.90 6.48
N TYR A 271 12.66 18.71 6.36
CA TYR A 271 13.92 18.50 5.65
C TYR A 271 13.75 17.54 4.47
N LEU A 272 14.35 17.88 3.34
CA LEU A 272 14.51 16.93 2.23
C LEU A 272 15.46 15.80 2.68
N VAL A 273 15.10 14.57 2.32
CA VAL A 273 15.87 13.36 2.61
C VAL A 273 16.30 12.67 1.31
N ASP A 274 17.28 11.78 1.41
CA ASP A 274 17.80 11.04 0.26
C ASP A 274 17.07 9.69 0.03
N THR A 275 15.76 9.71 0.32
CA THR A 275 14.81 8.62 0.06
C THR A 275 13.50 9.21 -0.43
N ASP A 276 12.64 8.39 -1.07
CA ASP A 276 11.42 8.89 -1.70
C ASP A 276 10.13 8.23 -1.19
N ILE A 277 10.21 7.26 -0.25
CA ILE A 277 9.08 6.43 0.17
C ILE A 277 8.86 6.44 1.69
N ARG A 278 7.61 6.15 2.11
CA ARG A 278 7.20 6.03 3.52
C ARG A 278 7.51 4.67 4.16
N TRP A 279 7.80 3.64 3.38
CA TRP A 279 7.78 2.24 3.78
C TRP A 279 8.61 1.93 5.03
N GLN A 280 9.84 2.45 5.09
CA GLN A 280 10.73 2.23 6.24
C GLN A 280 10.15 2.82 7.53
N ARG A 281 9.62 4.05 7.47
CA ARG A 281 9.07 4.72 8.66
C ARG A 281 7.90 3.95 9.26
N TYR A 282 6.98 3.46 8.41
CA TYR A 282 5.87 2.63 8.89
C TYR A 282 6.37 1.30 9.50
N GLY A 283 7.37 0.68 8.90
CA GLY A 283 8.01 -0.51 9.46
C GLY A 283 8.53 -0.29 10.87
N ASP A 284 9.23 0.83 11.08
CA ASP A 284 9.78 1.17 12.40
C ASP A 284 8.70 1.56 13.42
N LEU A 285 7.65 2.28 13.00
CA LEU A 285 6.52 2.65 13.87
C LEU A 285 5.74 1.45 14.39
N THR A 286 5.65 0.40 13.58
CA THR A 286 4.87 -0.81 13.88
C THR A 286 5.73 -1.97 14.37
N ASP A 287 7.04 -1.76 14.56
CA ASP A 287 7.97 -2.81 15.01
C ASP A 287 7.85 -3.05 16.52
N ASP A 288 7.14 -4.12 16.85
CA ASP A 288 6.87 -4.57 18.20
C ASP A 288 7.90 -5.62 18.70
N ARG A 289 8.92 -5.95 17.91
CA ARG A 289 9.88 -6.99 18.24
C ARG A 289 10.75 -6.61 19.44
N ARG A 290 10.98 -7.60 20.30
CA ARG A 290 11.97 -7.53 21.36
C ARG A 290 13.39 -7.61 20.78
N PRO A 291 14.43 -7.15 21.49
CA PRO A 291 15.80 -7.22 20.98
C PRO A 291 16.25 -8.64 20.55
N GLU A 292 15.87 -9.66 21.31
CA GLU A 292 16.20 -11.08 21.05
C GLU A 292 15.46 -11.67 19.83
N GLU A 293 14.38 -11.02 19.38
CA GLU A 293 13.57 -11.46 18.24
C GLU A 293 14.04 -10.87 16.91
N MET A 294 14.91 -9.85 16.94
CA MET A 294 15.27 -9.08 15.74
C MET A 294 15.91 -9.93 14.63
N GLU A 295 16.62 -11.00 15.00
CA GLU A 295 17.29 -11.90 14.04
C GLU A 295 16.45 -13.11 13.65
N SER A 296 15.36 -13.39 14.36
CA SER A 296 14.55 -14.60 14.16
C SER A 296 13.13 -14.33 13.67
N ILE A 297 12.60 -13.13 13.92
CA ILE A 297 11.22 -12.76 13.60
C ILE A 297 11.22 -11.55 12.66
N PRO A 298 10.53 -11.58 11.49
CA PRO A 298 10.41 -10.40 10.64
C PRO A 298 9.52 -9.34 11.30
N PRO A 299 9.66 -8.05 10.98
CA PRO A 299 8.73 -7.04 11.46
C PRO A 299 7.32 -7.30 10.91
N ARG A 300 6.29 -6.73 11.55
CA ARG A 300 4.90 -6.89 11.09
C ARG A 300 4.63 -6.16 9.78
N TRP A 301 5.27 -5.04 9.58
CA TRP A 301 5.29 -4.31 8.32
C TRP A 301 6.48 -4.77 7.50
N THR A 302 6.22 -5.59 6.48
CA THR A 302 7.29 -6.20 5.68
C THR A 302 6.80 -6.62 4.30
N TRP A 303 7.73 -6.93 3.41
CA TRP A 303 7.43 -7.62 2.15
C TRP A 303 7.09 -9.10 2.40
N ASN A 304 6.42 -9.72 1.44
CA ASN A 304 6.01 -11.13 1.53
C ASN A 304 7.20 -12.06 1.40
N ARG A 305 7.30 -13.05 2.28
CA ARG A 305 8.41 -14.01 2.34
C ARG A 305 8.03 -15.41 1.87
N THR A 306 6.78 -15.62 1.48
CA THR A 306 6.26 -16.92 1.05
C THR A 306 5.29 -16.76 -0.10
N TYR A 307 5.38 -17.66 -1.08
CA TYR A 307 4.40 -17.86 -2.12
C TYR A 307 3.37 -18.89 -1.69
N LEU A 308 2.10 -18.70 -2.08
CA LEU A 308 0.96 -19.49 -1.59
C LEU A 308 0.49 -20.56 -2.57
N SER A 309 0.61 -20.34 -3.88
CA SER A 309 0.11 -21.26 -4.90
C SER A 309 0.81 -22.63 -4.84
N GLU A 310 0.05 -23.70 -5.03
CA GLU A 310 0.59 -25.05 -5.19
C GLU A 310 1.31 -25.22 -6.54
N GLU A 311 0.99 -24.37 -7.51
CA GLU A 311 1.59 -24.37 -8.85
C GLU A 311 2.93 -23.61 -8.92
N LYS A 312 3.38 -23.02 -7.79
CA LYS A 312 4.66 -22.30 -7.79
C LYS A 312 5.84 -23.21 -8.14
N PRO A 313 6.81 -22.72 -8.93
CA PRO A 313 8.05 -23.45 -9.17
C PRO A 313 8.80 -23.76 -7.89
N THR A 314 9.57 -24.83 -7.88
CA THR A 314 10.48 -25.18 -6.75
C THR A 314 11.72 -24.28 -6.75
N GLY A 315 12.34 -24.11 -5.58
CA GLY A 315 13.59 -23.34 -5.44
C GLY A 315 13.41 -21.83 -5.38
N LEU A 316 12.18 -21.34 -5.13
CA LEU A 316 11.86 -19.92 -4.98
C LEU A 316 11.80 -19.47 -3.52
N GLU A 317 11.91 -20.41 -2.57
CA GLU A 317 11.79 -20.17 -1.15
C GLU A 317 12.94 -19.29 -0.64
N SER A 318 12.65 -18.52 0.41
CA SER A 318 13.67 -17.71 1.09
C SER A 318 14.65 -18.61 1.85
N ASN A 319 15.93 -18.27 1.77
CA ASN A 319 16.97 -18.84 2.61
C ASN A 319 17.01 -18.17 4.01
N SER A 320 16.18 -17.15 4.23
CA SER A 320 16.13 -16.42 5.50
C SER A 320 15.52 -17.27 6.61
N PRO A 321 16.17 -17.36 7.79
CA PRO A 321 15.62 -18.04 8.97
C PRO A 321 14.43 -17.30 9.59
N LEU A 322 14.12 -16.09 9.13
CA LEU A 322 13.12 -15.20 9.70
C LEU A 322 11.69 -15.66 9.38
N GLN A 323 11.17 -16.60 10.11
CA GLN A 323 9.75 -16.94 10.10
C GLN A 323 9.26 -17.24 11.52
N PRO A 324 8.51 -16.33 12.16
CA PRO A 324 7.85 -16.66 13.39
C PRO A 324 6.78 -17.69 13.07
N MET A 325 6.90 -18.85 13.61
CA MET A 325 5.91 -19.89 13.41
C MET A 325 5.90 -20.82 14.63
N ASP A 326 4.75 -20.84 15.31
CA ASP A 326 4.49 -21.86 16.30
C ASP A 326 4.25 -23.20 15.57
N PRO A 327 5.10 -24.22 15.77
CA PRO A 327 4.92 -25.52 15.12
C PRO A 327 3.57 -26.17 15.44
N ALA A 328 3.01 -25.92 16.62
CA ALA A 328 1.72 -26.47 17.03
C ALA A 328 0.58 -25.83 16.24
N ILE A 329 0.61 -24.52 16.00
CA ILE A 329 -0.36 -23.83 15.15
C ILE A 329 -0.27 -24.37 13.72
N LYS A 330 0.94 -24.46 13.15
CA LYS A 330 1.13 -25.02 11.81
C LYS A 330 0.59 -26.44 11.71
N GLN A 331 0.95 -27.31 12.66
CA GLN A 331 0.48 -28.70 12.67
C GLN A 331 -1.07 -28.76 12.75
N ARG A 332 -1.67 -27.91 13.59
CA ARG A 332 -3.14 -27.85 13.69
C ARG A 332 -3.82 -27.45 12.38
N LEU A 333 -3.20 -26.52 11.61
CA LEU A 333 -3.71 -26.11 10.29
C LEU A 333 -3.55 -27.25 9.25
N LEU A 334 -2.42 -27.98 9.26
CA LEU A 334 -2.20 -29.17 8.42
C LEU A 334 -3.21 -30.28 8.75
N ASP A 335 -3.40 -30.58 10.04
CA ASP A 335 -4.39 -31.56 10.51
C ASP A 335 -5.84 -31.15 10.13
N GLY A 336 -6.08 -29.84 10.02
CA GLY A 336 -7.31 -29.27 9.50
C GLY A 336 -7.44 -29.37 7.97
N GLY A 337 -6.47 -29.92 7.26
CA GLY A 337 -6.49 -30.19 5.82
C GLY A 337 -6.00 -29.05 4.94
N MET A 338 -5.39 -28.00 5.49
CA MET A 338 -4.66 -27.01 4.67
C MET A 338 -3.37 -27.62 4.13
N ASP A 339 -2.98 -27.23 2.90
CA ASP A 339 -1.65 -27.59 2.36
C ASP A 339 -0.51 -26.86 3.09
N ASN A 340 0.72 -27.29 2.85
CA ASN A 340 1.88 -26.77 3.58
C ASN A 340 2.12 -25.27 3.36
N SER A 341 1.87 -24.74 2.17
CA SER A 341 2.11 -23.31 1.86
C SER A 341 1.13 -22.43 2.62
N LEU A 342 -0.16 -22.76 2.56
CA LEU A 342 -1.22 -22.04 3.24
C LEU A 342 -1.11 -22.16 4.77
N ALA A 343 -0.82 -23.36 5.28
CA ALA A 343 -0.59 -23.60 6.70
C ALA A 343 0.62 -22.80 7.23
N THR A 344 1.71 -22.72 6.47
CA THR A 344 2.88 -21.91 6.83
C THR A 344 2.55 -20.42 6.87
N HIS A 345 1.85 -19.92 5.86
CA HIS A 345 1.43 -18.52 5.79
C HIS A 345 0.57 -18.11 7.00
N PHE A 346 -0.50 -18.83 7.25
CA PHE A 346 -1.39 -18.49 8.36
C PHE A 346 -0.75 -18.74 9.73
N ALA A 347 0.08 -19.79 9.88
CA ALA A 347 0.82 -19.99 11.12
C ALA A 347 1.76 -18.82 11.42
N SER A 348 2.40 -18.23 10.42
CA SER A 348 3.25 -17.04 10.61
C SER A 348 2.49 -15.82 11.10
N ILE A 349 1.22 -15.68 10.71
CA ILE A 349 0.32 -14.61 11.17
C ILE A 349 -0.22 -14.91 12.57
N LEU A 350 -0.74 -16.11 12.77
CA LEU A 350 -1.41 -16.52 14.00
C LEU A 350 -0.45 -16.74 15.18
N SER A 351 0.85 -16.92 14.92
CA SER A 351 1.90 -17.00 15.96
C SER A 351 2.27 -15.62 16.54
N ARG A 352 1.72 -14.53 15.98
CA ARG A 352 1.96 -13.18 16.49
C ARG A 352 1.04 -12.88 17.66
N ASP A 353 1.58 -12.16 18.66
CA ASP A 353 0.75 -11.66 19.74
C ASP A 353 -0.27 -10.65 19.24
N PRO A 354 -1.50 -10.62 19.78
CA PRO A 354 -2.46 -9.58 19.44
C PRO A 354 -1.96 -8.22 19.95
N LEU A 355 -2.09 -7.16 19.14
CA LEU A 355 -1.77 -5.78 19.55
C LEU A 355 -3.02 -4.96 19.87
N ILE A 356 -4.18 -5.41 19.43
CA ILE A 356 -5.47 -4.76 19.66
C ILE A 356 -6.41 -5.82 20.18
N LEU A 357 -6.83 -5.66 21.44
CA LEU A 357 -7.72 -6.62 22.09
C LEU A 357 -8.62 -5.88 23.09
N THR A 358 -9.89 -6.25 23.16
CA THR A 358 -10.80 -5.77 24.20
C THR A 358 -10.94 -6.81 25.31
N LYS A 359 -11.47 -6.40 26.47
CA LYS A 359 -11.81 -7.36 27.55
C LYS A 359 -12.78 -8.42 27.08
N GLU A 360 -13.75 -8.04 26.25
CA GLU A 360 -14.73 -8.97 25.69
C GLU A 360 -14.05 -10.00 24.78
N ASP A 361 -13.17 -9.55 23.87
CA ASP A 361 -12.46 -10.43 22.94
C ASP A 361 -11.56 -11.44 23.65
N ALA A 362 -10.94 -11.03 24.77
CA ALA A 362 -10.11 -11.90 25.58
C ALA A 362 -10.89 -13.01 26.30
N HIS A 363 -12.19 -12.83 26.51
CA HIS A 363 -13.05 -13.77 27.26
C HIS A 363 -14.07 -14.50 26.37
N ASN A 364 -14.49 -13.90 25.25
CA ASN A 364 -15.48 -14.50 24.34
C ASN A 364 -14.80 -15.38 23.29
N LEU A 365 -14.19 -16.46 23.75
CA LEU A 365 -13.38 -17.38 22.96
C LEU A 365 -14.28 -18.45 22.32
N ASN A 366 -14.66 -18.29 21.07
CA ASN A 366 -15.53 -19.22 20.34
C ASN A 366 -15.26 -19.21 18.83
N THR A 367 -15.90 -20.11 18.10
CA THR A 367 -15.80 -20.26 16.64
C THR A 367 -17.04 -19.76 15.89
N SER A 368 -17.96 -19.06 16.57
CA SER A 368 -19.18 -18.56 15.95
C SER A 368 -18.97 -17.33 15.05
N ASN A 369 -17.80 -16.72 15.15
CA ASN A 369 -17.38 -15.58 14.35
C ASN A 369 -15.90 -15.71 13.95
N THR A 370 -15.37 -14.74 13.22
CA THR A 370 -14.00 -14.70 12.71
C THR A 370 -13.15 -13.61 13.34
N LYS A 371 -13.66 -12.93 14.37
CA LYS A 371 -13.11 -11.68 14.90
C LYS A 371 -11.66 -11.80 15.38
N LEU A 372 -11.32 -12.87 16.12
CA LEU A 372 -9.95 -13.04 16.63
C LEU A 372 -8.95 -13.30 15.50
N PHE A 373 -9.34 -14.10 14.52
CA PHE A 373 -8.54 -14.29 13.31
C PHE A 373 -8.32 -12.96 12.58
N GLU A 374 -9.36 -12.19 12.35
CA GLU A 374 -9.28 -10.89 11.67
C GLU A 374 -8.45 -9.86 12.46
N LEU A 375 -8.53 -9.86 13.79
CA LEU A 375 -7.69 -8.99 14.64
C LEU A 375 -6.20 -9.33 14.50
N LEU A 376 -5.83 -10.62 14.51
CA LEU A 376 -4.43 -11.02 14.32
C LEU A 376 -3.94 -10.70 12.90
N GLN A 377 -4.74 -11.05 11.88
CA GLN A 377 -4.40 -10.73 10.48
C GLN A 377 -4.31 -9.21 10.25
N GLY A 378 -5.19 -8.43 10.87
CA GLY A 378 -5.23 -6.96 10.78
C GLY A 378 -4.02 -6.27 11.41
N CYS A 379 -3.24 -6.97 12.24
CA CYS A 379 -2.01 -6.47 12.84
C CYS A 379 -0.73 -7.01 12.18
N VAL A 380 -0.83 -7.54 10.95
CA VAL A 380 0.31 -7.93 10.11
C VAL A 380 0.15 -7.24 8.75
N TRP A 381 1.13 -6.42 8.41
CA TRP A 381 1.06 -5.52 7.24
C TRP A 381 2.07 -5.96 6.16
N HIS A 382 1.74 -7.06 5.47
CA HIS A 382 2.49 -7.50 4.30
C HIS A 382 2.20 -6.59 3.08
N ALA A 383 3.13 -6.52 2.14
CA ALA A 383 2.99 -5.76 0.89
C ALA A 383 1.80 -6.23 0.05
N VAL A 384 1.55 -7.53 0.04
CA VAL A 384 0.39 -8.18 -0.57
C VAL A 384 -0.29 -9.03 0.49
N ARG A 385 -1.59 -8.82 0.73
CA ARG A 385 -2.35 -9.56 1.74
C ARG A 385 -3.35 -10.49 1.08
N PHE A 386 -3.33 -11.76 1.49
CA PHE A 386 -4.32 -12.76 1.12
C PHE A 386 -5.50 -12.70 2.10
N LYS A 387 -6.72 -12.47 1.62
CA LYS A 387 -7.93 -12.23 2.43
C LYS A 387 -8.98 -13.32 2.17
N PRO A 388 -9.17 -14.28 3.11
CA PRO A 388 -10.28 -15.22 3.04
C PRO A 388 -11.63 -14.52 3.17
N PRO A 389 -12.71 -15.05 2.57
CA PRO A 389 -14.07 -14.53 2.73
C PRO A 389 -14.52 -14.73 4.18
N THR A 390 -14.87 -13.67 4.90
CA THR A 390 -15.29 -13.75 6.31
C THR A 390 -16.79 -13.92 6.50
N THR A 391 -17.59 -13.71 5.44
CA THR A 391 -19.05 -13.88 5.44
C THR A 391 -19.51 -14.60 4.17
N ASP A 392 -20.71 -15.16 4.20
CA ASP A 392 -21.28 -15.87 3.04
C ASP A 392 -21.74 -14.92 1.93
N THR A 393 -22.13 -13.70 2.29
CA THR A 393 -22.70 -12.69 1.38
C THR A 393 -21.73 -11.55 1.04
N GLY A 394 -20.62 -11.48 1.75
CA GLY A 394 -19.57 -10.49 1.50
C GLY A 394 -18.64 -10.88 0.34
N PRO A 395 -17.56 -10.13 0.16
CA PRO A 395 -16.54 -10.45 -0.85
C PRO A 395 -16.02 -11.88 -0.72
N GLY A 396 -15.70 -12.49 -1.86
CA GLY A 396 -15.08 -13.82 -1.93
C GLY A 396 -13.60 -13.80 -1.53
N TRP A 397 -12.82 -14.69 -2.12
CA TRP A 397 -11.37 -14.72 -1.95
C TRP A 397 -10.74 -13.47 -2.55
N CYS A 398 -10.07 -12.68 -1.73
CA CYS A 398 -9.51 -11.40 -2.15
C CYS A 398 -7.99 -11.33 -1.95
N VAL A 399 -7.37 -10.49 -2.76
CA VAL A 399 -5.97 -10.10 -2.63
C VAL A 399 -5.91 -8.58 -2.55
N GLU A 400 -5.26 -8.06 -1.50
CA GLU A 400 -5.08 -6.63 -1.27
C GLU A 400 -3.64 -6.25 -1.58
N PHE A 401 -3.47 -5.30 -2.50
CA PHE A 401 -2.19 -4.75 -2.92
C PHE A 401 -1.96 -3.40 -2.23
N ARG A 402 -0.90 -3.28 -1.41
CA ARG A 402 -0.80 -2.27 -0.35
C ARG A 402 0.38 -1.30 -0.47
N THR A 403 1.24 -1.48 -1.45
CA THR A 403 2.52 -0.75 -1.51
C THR A 403 2.41 0.65 -2.09
N MET A 404 1.39 0.93 -2.90
CA MET A 404 1.28 2.22 -3.59
C MET A 404 1.11 3.39 -2.61
N GLU A 405 1.77 4.48 -2.88
CA GLU A 405 1.62 5.75 -2.18
C GLU A 405 0.57 6.63 -2.86
N SER A 406 -0.15 7.46 -2.10
CA SER A 406 -1.12 8.41 -2.66
C SER A 406 -0.45 9.36 -3.63
N GLN A 407 -1.03 9.53 -4.81
CA GLN A 407 -0.55 10.44 -5.84
C GLN A 407 -1.15 11.84 -5.63
N LEU A 408 -0.52 12.88 -6.18
CA LEU A 408 -0.94 14.27 -5.96
C LEU A 408 -2.28 14.63 -6.62
N THR A 409 -2.75 13.85 -7.60
CA THR A 409 -4.00 14.10 -8.32
C THR A 409 -4.91 12.88 -8.35
N ASP A 410 -6.23 13.13 -8.41
CA ASP A 410 -7.24 12.07 -8.54
C ASP A 410 -7.02 11.24 -9.81
N LYS A 411 -6.63 11.88 -10.92
CA LYS A 411 -6.32 11.21 -12.19
C LYS A 411 -5.15 10.23 -12.05
N ALA A 412 -4.08 10.62 -11.37
CA ALA A 412 -2.93 9.72 -11.17
C ALA A 412 -3.28 8.57 -10.22
N ASN A 413 -4.03 8.82 -9.13
CA ASN A 413 -4.53 7.76 -8.26
C ASN A 413 -5.41 6.77 -9.02
N ALA A 414 -6.35 7.27 -9.83
CA ALA A 414 -7.19 6.44 -10.67
C ALA A 414 -6.40 5.63 -11.70
N ALA A 415 -5.36 6.22 -12.33
CA ALA A 415 -4.51 5.53 -13.28
C ALA A 415 -3.81 4.31 -12.66
N PHE A 416 -3.23 4.48 -11.47
CA PHE A 416 -2.59 3.37 -10.75
C PHE A 416 -3.60 2.31 -10.30
N ALA A 417 -4.76 2.70 -9.79
CA ALA A 417 -5.81 1.77 -9.36
C ALA A 417 -6.38 0.97 -10.54
N ILE A 418 -6.72 1.63 -11.66
CA ILE A 418 -7.22 1.01 -12.88
C ILE A 418 -6.17 0.06 -13.48
N PHE A 419 -4.91 0.51 -13.59
CA PHE A 419 -3.83 -0.31 -14.12
C PHE A 419 -3.59 -1.55 -13.28
N ALA A 420 -3.53 -1.42 -11.95
CA ALA A 420 -3.36 -2.55 -11.03
C ALA A 420 -4.52 -3.56 -11.16
N TYR A 421 -5.76 -3.08 -11.30
CA TYR A 421 -6.90 -3.96 -11.56
C TYR A 421 -6.79 -4.67 -12.90
N LEU A 422 -6.56 -3.95 -14.00
CA LEU A 422 -6.44 -4.55 -15.34
C LEU A 422 -5.30 -5.58 -15.40
N LEU A 423 -4.17 -5.28 -14.75
CA LEU A 423 -3.05 -6.21 -14.63
C LEU A 423 -3.44 -7.44 -13.80
N SER A 424 -4.18 -7.27 -12.70
CA SER A 424 -4.66 -8.39 -11.89
C SER A 424 -5.56 -9.35 -12.72
N ARG A 425 -6.39 -8.78 -13.59
CA ARG A 425 -7.24 -9.55 -14.51
C ARG A 425 -6.43 -10.27 -15.58
N ALA A 426 -5.45 -9.58 -16.17
CA ALA A 426 -4.53 -10.19 -17.13
C ALA A 426 -3.76 -11.36 -16.49
N ILE A 427 -3.25 -11.19 -15.25
CA ILE A 427 -2.56 -12.25 -14.49
C ILE A 427 -3.44 -13.50 -14.37
N VAL A 428 -4.67 -13.36 -13.92
CA VAL A 428 -5.57 -14.50 -13.69
C VAL A 428 -6.03 -15.10 -15.02
N THR A 429 -6.46 -14.26 -15.98
CA THR A 429 -7.05 -14.73 -17.25
C THR A 429 -6.02 -15.38 -18.17
N MET A 430 -4.82 -14.84 -18.23
CA MET A 430 -3.74 -15.31 -19.10
C MET A 430 -2.76 -16.25 -18.37
N HIS A 431 -2.97 -16.48 -17.08
CA HIS A 431 -2.11 -17.29 -16.22
C HIS A 431 -0.64 -16.85 -16.28
N LEU A 432 -0.41 -15.52 -16.10
CA LEU A 432 0.92 -14.92 -16.18
C LEU A 432 1.81 -15.38 -15.02
N ASN A 433 3.08 -15.61 -15.30
CA ASN A 433 4.08 -16.08 -14.36
C ASN A 433 5.16 -15.01 -14.15
N PHE A 434 5.16 -14.37 -12.99
CA PHE A 434 6.17 -13.38 -12.58
C PHE A 434 7.06 -13.88 -11.44
N TYR A 435 7.02 -15.17 -11.11
CA TYR A 435 7.85 -15.73 -10.04
C TYR A 435 9.34 -15.45 -10.24
N ILE A 436 9.96 -14.96 -9.20
CA ILE A 436 11.40 -14.84 -9.00
C ILE A 436 11.74 -15.43 -7.63
N PRO A 437 12.99 -15.77 -7.31
CA PRO A 437 13.37 -16.12 -5.95
C PRO A 437 12.91 -15.05 -4.96
N ILE A 438 12.26 -15.45 -3.87
CA ILE A 438 11.58 -14.51 -2.97
C ILE A 438 12.54 -13.50 -2.34
N ASP A 439 13.82 -13.88 -2.11
CA ASP A 439 14.84 -12.97 -1.58
C ASP A 439 15.16 -11.82 -2.55
N LYS A 440 14.96 -12.01 -3.87
CA LYS A 440 15.11 -10.97 -4.89
C LYS A 440 14.03 -9.89 -4.81
N VAL A 441 12.86 -10.25 -4.30
CA VAL A 441 11.83 -9.26 -3.96
C VAL A 441 12.30 -8.36 -2.83
N GLY A 442 12.93 -8.95 -1.80
CA GLY A 442 13.52 -8.18 -0.70
C GLY A 442 14.62 -7.22 -1.16
N GLU A 443 15.52 -7.67 -2.05
CA GLU A 443 16.54 -6.79 -2.66
C GLU A 443 15.89 -5.64 -3.44
N SER A 444 14.83 -5.92 -4.20
CA SER A 444 14.10 -4.89 -4.95
C SER A 444 13.36 -3.90 -4.03
N MET A 445 12.88 -4.34 -2.85
CA MET A 445 12.31 -3.42 -1.85
C MET A 445 13.36 -2.46 -1.28
N GLU A 446 14.63 -2.89 -1.16
CA GLU A 446 15.71 -1.98 -0.77
C GLU A 446 16.02 -0.97 -1.89
N PHE A 447 16.07 -1.40 -3.16
CA PHE A 447 16.26 -0.49 -4.30
C PHE A 447 15.12 0.53 -4.44
N ALA A 448 13.88 0.15 -4.11
CA ALA A 448 12.73 1.05 -4.15
C ALA A 448 12.83 2.22 -3.15
N LYS A 449 13.68 2.11 -2.12
CA LYS A 449 13.91 3.19 -1.14
C LYS A 449 14.81 4.30 -1.68
N GLU A 450 15.60 4.01 -2.71
CA GLU A 450 16.55 4.96 -3.25
C GLU A 450 15.83 6.15 -3.89
N ARG A 451 16.45 7.32 -3.78
CA ARG A 451 15.95 8.52 -4.44
C ARG A 451 15.88 8.33 -5.96
N ASP A 452 14.74 8.73 -6.54
CA ASP A 452 14.49 8.64 -7.99
C ASP A 452 14.71 7.22 -8.56
N ALA A 453 14.29 6.21 -7.81
CA ALA A 453 14.48 4.79 -8.15
C ALA A 453 13.88 4.42 -9.53
N VAL A 454 12.89 5.17 -10.02
CA VAL A 454 12.31 4.97 -11.36
C VAL A 454 13.32 5.24 -12.47
N ARG A 455 14.10 6.33 -12.37
CA ARG A 455 15.07 6.73 -13.40
C ARG A 455 16.44 6.06 -13.25
N GLY A 456 16.87 5.84 -12.00
CA GLY A 456 18.22 5.34 -11.70
C GLY A 456 18.30 3.89 -11.27
N GLY A 457 17.20 3.33 -10.80
CA GLY A 457 17.16 2.00 -10.19
C GLY A 457 16.92 0.86 -11.18
N LYS A 458 17.30 -0.35 -10.74
CA LYS A 458 16.91 -1.59 -11.41
C LYS A 458 16.27 -2.52 -10.38
N MET A 459 15.22 -3.25 -10.80
CA MET A 459 14.48 -4.19 -10.00
C MET A 459 14.62 -5.60 -10.55
N TRP A 460 14.67 -6.60 -9.70
CA TRP A 460 14.59 -7.98 -10.14
C TRP A 460 13.21 -8.26 -10.71
N PHE A 461 13.16 -8.73 -11.94
CA PHE A 461 11.91 -9.11 -12.59
C PHE A 461 12.10 -10.28 -13.56
N ARG A 462 11.02 -11.00 -13.84
CA ARG A 462 11.03 -12.13 -14.79
C ARG A 462 11.13 -11.62 -16.22
N ARG A 463 12.17 -12.04 -16.91
CA ARG A 463 12.49 -11.63 -18.28
C ARG A 463 11.88 -12.58 -19.31
N SER A 464 11.85 -13.88 -19.02
CA SER A 464 11.36 -14.94 -19.92
C SER A 464 10.53 -15.97 -19.17
N GLY A 465 9.77 -16.81 -19.89
CA GLY A 465 8.89 -17.80 -19.29
C GLY A 465 7.74 -17.18 -18.47
N TRP A 466 7.36 -15.95 -18.78
CA TRP A 466 6.25 -15.23 -18.14
C TRP A 466 4.86 -15.70 -18.58
N LEU A 467 4.77 -16.54 -19.65
CA LEU A 467 3.57 -17.29 -20.03
C LEU A 467 3.80 -18.75 -19.69
N THR A 468 2.94 -19.35 -18.87
CA THR A 468 2.95 -20.78 -18.58
C THR A 468 2.14 -21.50 -19.67
N GLY A 469 2.82 -22.34 -20.45
CA GLY A 469 2.30 -22.98 -21.66
C GLY A 469 1.04 -23.80 -21.47
N SER A 470 0.30 -23.93 -22.56
CA SER A 470 -0.84 -24.82 -22.88
C SER A 470 -2.25 -24.45 -22.46
N HIS A 471 -2.50 -23.41 -21.73
CA HIS A 471 -3.84 -22.83 -21.75
C HIS A 471 -4.03 -22.08 -23.09
N SER A 472 -4.15 -22.84 -24.17
CA SER A 472 -4.71 -22.33 -25.42
C SER A 472 -6.09 -21.79 -25.07
N VAL A 473 -6.18 -20.48 -24.85
CA VAL A 473 -7.47 -19.79 -24.85
C VAL A 473 -8.09 -20.11 -26.20
N GLY A 474 -9.01 -21.06 -26.18
CA GLY A 474 -9.67 -21.54 -27.40
C GLY A 474 -10.32 -20.35 -28.09
N GLY A 475 -9.83 -19.99 -29.27
CA GLY A 475 -10.39 -18.96 -30.13
C GLY A 475 -9.51 -17.75 -30.43
N VAL A 476 -8.34 -17.54 -29.80
CA VAL A 476 -7.55 -16.29 -29.92
C VAL A 476 -6.53 -16.36 -31.07
N LYS A 477 -6.96 -16.59 -32.30
CA LYS A 477 -6.03 -16.67 -33.46
C LYS A 477 -6.03 -15.45 -34.40
N SER A 478 -6.73 -14.36 -34.11
CA SER A 478 -7.01 -13.49 -35.25
C SER A 478 -6.83 -11.98 -35.16
N MET A 479 -6.60 -11.32 -34.04
CA MET A 479 -6.72 -9.86 -34.04
C MET A 479 -5.73 -9.04 -33.20
N CYS A 480 -4.56 -9.53 -32.86
CA CYS A 480 -3.56 -8.69 -32.19
C CYS A 480 -2.85 -7.77 -33.20
N LYS A 481 -2.95 -6.44 -33.01
CA LYS A 481 -2.20 -5.45 -33.80
C LYS A 481 -0.70 -5.50 -33.50
N GLU A 482 -0.31 -5.98 -32.31
CA GLU A 482 1.08 -6.12 -31.91
C GLU A 482 1.62 -7.51 -32.22
N LYS A 483 2.22 -7.66 -33.37
CA LYS A 483 2.84 -8.91 -33.88
C LYS A 483 3.82 -9.55 -32.87
N LYS A 484 4.44 -8.75 -31.99
CA LYS A 484 5.43 -9.22 -31.01
C LYS A 484 4.78 -10.08 -29.91
N VAL A 485 3.68 -9.62 -29.32
CA VAL A 485 2.95 -10.37 -28.27
C VAL A 485 2.31 -11.61 -28.86
N GLN A 486 1.73 -11.51 -30.07
CA GLN A 486 1.11 -12.65 -30.75
C GLN A 486 2.11 -13.75 -31.09
N LYS A 487 3.34 -13.38 -31.49
CA LYS A 487 4.43 -14.34 -31.74
C LYS A 487 4.84 -15.08 -30.47
N MET A 488 4.93 -14.38 -29.34
CA MET A 488 5.24 -14.94 -28.01
C MET A 488 4.12 -15.87 -27.53
N LEU A 489 2.84 -15.49 -27.72
CA LEU A 489 1.68 -16.29 -27.34
C LEU A 489 1.53 -17.57 -28.20
N ASN A 490 2.02 -17.55 -29.42
CA ASN A 490 1.98 -18.71 -30.31
C ASN A 490 3.08 -19.77 -30.02
N GLY A 491 3.91 -19.57 -29.03
CA GLY A 491 5.01 -20.48 -28.69
C GLY A 491 6.17 -20.47 -29.70
N GLU A 492 6.22 -19.45 -30.58
CA GLU A 492 7.32 -19.23 -31.52
C GLU A 492 8.53 -18.56 -30.85
N ASN A 493 8.77 -18.85 -29.56
CA ASN A 493 9.96 -18.38 -28.86
C ASN A 493 11.13 -19.29 -29.26
N ASP A 494 12.10 -18.73 -29.98
CA ASP A 494 13.45 -19.26 -29.96
C ASP A 494 13.92 -19.36 -28.52
N GLU A 495 14.57 -20.46 -28.12
CA GLU A 495 15.12 -20.61 -26.75
C GLU A 495 15.89 -19.34 -26.34
N VAL A 496 15.34 -18.58 -25.41
CA VAL A 496 16.05 -17.45 -24.83
C VAL A 496 17.19 -18.03 -23.99
N LYS A 497 18.39 -18.02 -24.53
CA LYS A 497 19.60 -18.38 -23.80
C LYS A 497 19.88 -17.28 -22.78
N GLY A 498 19.53 -17.52 -21.53
CA GLY A 498 19.78 -16.57 -20.43
C GLY A 498 18.99 -16.93 -19.15
N GLU A 499 19.24 -16.22 -18.09
CA GLU A 499 18.51 -16.37 -16.83
C GLU A 499 17.05 -15.94 -17.01
N GLU A 500 16.12 -16.70 -16.42
CA GLU A 500 14.67 -16.42 -16.50
C GLU A 500 14.26 -15.09 -15.88
N PHE A 501 15.08 -14.54 -14.98
CA PHE A 501 14.89 -13.26 -14.31
C PHE A 501 16.20 -12.46 -14.32
N ALA A 502 16.09 -11.13 -14.28
CA ALA A 502 17.23 -10.23 -14.34
C ALA A 502 16.92 -8.91 -13.63
N LEU A 503 17.97 -8.11 -13.38
CA LEU A 503 17.82 -6.70 -13.01
C LEU A 503 17.40 -5.91 -14.26
N MET A 504 16.17 -5.38 -14.23
CA MET A 504 15.58 -4.59 -15.31
C MET A 504 15.22 -3.19 -14.79
N SER A 505 15.33 -2.17 -15.65
CA SER A 505 14.79 -0.85 -15.32
C SER A 505 13.27 -0.88 -15.23
N VAL A 506 12.69 0.08 -14.52
CA VAL A 506 11.22 0.21 -14.42
C VAL A 506 10.62 0.43 -15.81
N ASP A 507 11.31 1.19 -16.68
CA ASP A 507 10.91 1.38 -18.08
C ASP A 507 10.87 0.06 -18.86
N GLU A 508 11.91 -0.78 -18.77
CA GLU A 508 11.91 -2.10 -19.42
C GLU A 508 10.79 -3.02 -18.93
N ILE A 509 10.45 -2.94 -17.63
CA ILE A 509 9.37 -3.76 -17.03
C ILE A 509 8.01 -3.30 -17.54
N PHE A 510 7.76 -1.99 -17.64
CA PHE A 510 6.45 -1.48 -18.03
C PHE A 510 6.28 -1.29 -19.54
N ASN A 511 7.28 -0.73 -20.20
CA ASN A 511 7.21 -0.37 -21.63
C ASN A 511 7.86 -1.42 -22.54
N GLY A 512 8.61 -2.35 -21.98
CA GLY A 512 9.22 -3.48 -22.69
C GLY A 512 10.65 -3.21 -23.13
N GLN A 513 11.35 -4.31 -23.42
CA GLN A 513 12.72 -4.29 -23.91
C GLN A 513 12.75 -4.11 -25.44
N SER A 514 13.77 -3.41 -25.92
CA SER A 514 13.96 -3.17 -27.38
C SER A 514 14.38 -4.42 -28.15
N GLU A 515 14.86 -5.46 -27.47
CA GLU A 515 15.30 -6.71 -28.08
C GLU A 515 14.12 -7.48 -28.70
N PRO A 516 14.31 -8.18 -29.84
CA PRO A 516 13.22 -8.89 -30.53
C PRO A 516 12.47 -9.90 -29.68
N ASN A 517 13.15 -10.57 -28.74
CA ASN A 517 12.57 -11.59 -27.83
C ASN A 517 12.59 -11.13 -26.36
N GLY A 518 12.77 -9.83 -26.10
CA GLY A 518 12.75 -9.26 -24.77
C GLY A 518 11.32 -9.21 -24.18
N PHE A 519 11.22 -9.00 -22.87
CA PHE A 519 9.94 -8.84 -22.18
C PHE A 519 9.09 -7.73 -22.86
N PRO A 520 7.79 -7.98 -23.16
CA PRO A 520 6.97 -7.06 -23.96
C PRO A 520 6.57 -5.78 -23.21
N GLY A 521 6.69 -5.77 -21.88
CA GLY A 521 6.23 -4.72 -21.01
C GLY A 521 4.81 -4.95 -20.49
N LEU A 522 4.59 -4.57 -19.21
CA LEU A 522 3.31 -4.75 -18.53
C LEU A 522 2.19 -3.92 -19.18
N VAL A 523 2.49 -2.73 -19.69
CA VAL A 523 1.52 -1.88 -20.41
C VAL A 523 1.05 -2.57 -21.70
N THR A 524 1.96 -3.17 -22.45
CA THR A 524 1.63 -3.96 -23.63
C THR A 524 0.76 -5.18 -23.31
N ILE A 525 1.07 -5.87 -22.20
CA ILE A 525 0.26 -7.02 -21.73
C ILE A 525 -1.16 -6.58 -21.35
N VAL A 526 -1.31 -5.45 -20.65
CA VAL A 526 -2.62 -4.90 -20.28
C VAL A 526 -3.41 -4.47 -21.52
N ARG A 527 -2.78 -3.78 -22.50
CA ARG A 527 -3.43 -3.45 -23.77
C ARG A 527 -3.89 -4.69 -24.51
N TYR A 528 -3.06 -5.74 -24.57
CA TYR A 528 -3.45 -7.00 -25.16
C TYR A 528 -4.65 -7.63 -24.43
N TYR A 529 -4.66 -7.61 -23.09
CA TYR A 529 -5.81 -8.09 -22.31
C TYR A 529 -7.09 -7.32 -22.66
N LEU A 530 -7.02 -5.98 -22.78
CA LEU A 530 -8.16 -5.15 -23.19
C LEU A 530 -8.66 -5.49 -24.60
N ASP A 531 -7.76 -5.72 -25.55
CA ASP A 531 -8.11 -6.15 -26.93
C ASP A 531 -8.86 -7.49 -26.98
N GLN A 532 -8.66 -8.35 -25.96
CA GLN A 532 -9.36 -9.63 -25.83
C GLN A 532 -10.64 -9.55 -24.99
N SER A 533 -10.87 -8.42 -24.33
CA SER A 533 -12.07 -8.18 -23.51
C SER A 533 -13.29 -7.83 -24.39
N GLU A 534 -14.47 -7.80 -23.76
CA GLU A 534 -15.70 -7.35 -24.41
C GLU A 534 -15.78 -5.82 -24.58
N MET A 535 -14.78 -5.09 -24.15
CA MET A 535 -14.72 -3.63 -24.20
C MET A 535 -14.55 -3.14 -25.64
N SER A 536 -15.42 -2.22 -26.06
CA SER A 536 -15.35 -1.61 -27.40
C SER A 536 -14.10 -0.75 -27.58
N SER A 537 -13.65 -0.54 -28.83
CA SER A 537 -12.51 0.33 -29.12
C SER A 537 -12.67 1.76 -28.60
N VAL A 538 -13.91 2.28 -28.62
CA VAL A 538 -14.23 3.63 -28.09
C VAL A 538 -14.03 3.70 -26.56
N GLU A 539 -14.36 2.63 -25.85
CA GLU A 539 -14.14 2.55 -24.40
C GLU A 539 -12.67 2.37 -24.07
N GLN A 540 -11.94 1.56 -24.84
CA GLN A 540 -10.49 1.40 -24.71
C GLN A 540 -9.76 2.73 -24.95
N GLU A 541 -10.16 3.53 -25.93
CA GLU A 541 -9.63 4.88 -26.17
C GLU A 541 -9.77 5.80 -24.95
N LYS A 542 -10.82 5.64 -24.13
CA LYS A 542 -11.01 6.40 -22.89
C LYS A 542 -10.14 5.91 -21.73
N ILE A 543 -9.72 4.63 -21.74
CA ILE A 543 -8.80 4.06 -20.76
C ILE A 543 -7.35 4.41 -21.11
N GLU A 544 -7.04 4.60 -22.39
CA GLU A 544 -5.66 4.84 -22.87
C GLU A 544 -4.92 5.99 -22.16
N PRO A 545 -5.54 7.14 -21.81
CA PRO A 545 -4.85 8.20 -21.05
C PRO A 545 -4.29 7.74 -19.70
N TYR A 546 -4.94 6.79 -19.02
CA TYR A 546 -4.44 6.21 -17.77
C TYR A 546 -3.24 5.27 -18.02
N LEU A 547 -3.31 4.44 -19.08
CA LEU A 547 -2.19 3.59 -19.47
C LEU A 547 -0.98 4.41 -19.93
N GLN A 548 -1.22 5.50 -20.63
CA GLN A 548 -0.19 6.43 -21.06
C GLN A 548 0.52 7.08 -19.86
N LEU A 549 -0.23 7.52 -18.84
CA LEU A 549 0.32 8.06 -17.60
C LEU A 549 1.25 7.04 -16.91
N ILE A 550 0.85 5.77 -16.84
CA ILE A 550 1.68 4.69 -16.27
C ILE A 550 2.95 4.48 -17.09
N SER A 551 2.85 4.47 -18.43
CA SER A 551 3.99 4.36 -19.34
C SER A 551 4.99 5.51 -19.18
N GLU A 552 4.49 6.75 -19.12
CA GLU A 552 5.29 7.96 -18.91
C GLU A 552 5.93 7.99 -17.50
N ARG A 553 5.22 7.51 -16.48
CA ARG A 553 5.77 7.37 -15.14
C ARG A 553 6.92 6.36 -15.11
N ALA A 554 6.75 5.22 -15.75
CA ALA A 554 7.76 4.16 -15.81
C ALA A 554 9.03 4.60 -16.55
N SER A 555 8.88 5.39 -17.62
CA SER A 555 10.02 5.95 -18.36
C SER A 555 10.67 7.17 -17.68
N GLY A 556 10.07 7.69 -16.59
CA GLY A 556 10.51 8.90 -15.92
C GLY A 556 10.17 10.21 -16.64
N GLN A 557 9.37 10.17 -17.73
CA GLN A 557 8.88 11.39 -18.41
C GLN A 557 7.87 12.13 -17.53
N ASN A 558 7.00 11.39 -16.84
CA ASN A 558 6.13 11.92 -15.79
C ASN A 558 6.82 11.66 -14.44
N PRO A 559 7.28 12.69 -13.70
CA PRO A 559 8.01 12.49 -12.46
C PRO A 559 7.12 11.87 -11.37
N THR A 560 7.73 11.11 -10.45
CA THR A 560 7.03 10.68 -9.23
C THR A 560 6.65 11.89 -8.38
N PRO A 561 5.62 11.82 -7.52
CA PRO A 561 5.33 12.88 -6.57
C PRO A 561 6.54 13.33 -5.76
N ALA A 562 7.39 12.38 -5.31
CA ALA A 562 8.60 12.71 -4.56
C ALA A 562 9.59 13.53 -5.39
N THR A 563 9.82 13.15 -6.64
CA THR A 563 10.69 13.90 -7.56
C THR A 563 10.12 15.28 -7.84
N TRP A 564 8.82 15.38 -8.16
CA TRP A 564 8.14 16.65 -8.42
C TRP A 564 8.22 17.59 -7.21
N MET A 565 7.90 17.11 -6.00
CA MET A 565 7.97 17.91 -4.77
C MET A 565 9.39 18.41 -4.48
N ARG A 566 10.41 17.55 -4.69
CA ARG A 566 11.82 17.93 -4.51
C ARG A 566 12.23 18.98 -5.53
N GLU A 567 11.84 18.84 -6.80
CA GLU A 567 12.10 19.81 -7.85
C GLU A 567 11.40 21.14 -7.58
N PHE A 568 10.14 21.12 -7.10
CA PHE A 568 9.40 22.30 -6.67
C PHE A 568 10.15 23.05 -5.57
N VAL A 569 10.55 22.37 -4.50
CA VAL A 569 11.33 22.98 -3.39
C VAL A 569 12.61 23.60 -3.93
N ARG A 570 13.39 22.88 -4.74
CA ARG A 570 14.69 23.33 -5.23
C ARG A 570 14.62 24.50 -6.20
N SER A 571 13.52 24.67 -6.91
CA SER A 571 13.29 25.77 -7.85
C SER A 571 12.65 27.00 -7.20
N HIS A 572 12.18 26.90 -5.96
CA HIS A 572 11.48 27.98 -5.28
C HIS A 572 12.45 29.11 -4.87
N GLU A 573 12.07 30.37 -5.08
CA GLU A 573 12.89 31.55 -4.81
C GLU A 573 13.35 31.70 -3.35
N ASP A 574 12.52 31.25 -2.39
CA ASP A 574 12.81 31.29 -0.96
C ASP A 574 13.59 30.07 -0.45
N TYR A 575 13.92 29.10 -1.31
CA TYR A 575 14.71 27.95 -0.91
C TYR A 575 16.20 28.30 -0.83
N ARG A 576 16.81 28.00 0.31
CA ARG A 576 18.19 28.37 0.63
C ARG A 576 19.23 27.31 0.25
N GLN A 577 18.85 26.27 -0.44
CA GLN A 577 19.69 25.11 -0.83
C GLN A 577 20.33 24.38 0.37
N ASP A 578 19.69 24.48 1.53
CA ASP A 578 20.14 23.93 2.82
C ASP A 578 19.37 22.66 3.23
N SER A 579 18.63 22.07 2.30
CA SER A 579 17.71 20.94 2.48
C SER A 579 16.47 21.23 3.34
N TYR A 580 16.29 22.46 3.85
CA TYR A 580 15.16 22.81 4.69
C TYR A 580 13.99 23.36 3.88
N VAL A 581 12.84 22.74 4.03
CA VAL A 581 11.58 23.18 3.42
C VAL A 581 10.91 24.24 4.29
N GLY A 582 11.09 25.52 3.95
CA GLY A 582 10.54 26.65 4.66
C GLY A 582 9.02 26.69 4.68
N GLU A 583 8.41 27.53 5.56
CA GLU A 583 6.94 27.69 5.66
C GLU A 583 6.34 28.16 4.34
N ARG A 584 6.94 29.18 3.72
CA ARG A 584 6.48 29.76 2.45
C ARG A 584 6.60 28.73 1.31
N VAL A 585 7.73 28.05 1.20
CA VAL A 585 7.93 27.00 0.20
C VAL A 585 6.87 25.90 0.31
N CYS A 586 6.61 25.44 1.54
CA CYS A 586 5.57 24.43 1.79
C CYS A 586 4.16 24.96 1.44
N TYR A 587 3.85 26.21 1.81
CA TYR A 587 2.57 26.83 1.51
C TYR A 587 2.30 26.93 0.01
N ASP A 588 3.26 27.42 -0.76
CA ASP A 588 3.11 27.56 -2.20
C ASP A 588 3.03 26.20 -2.90
N MET A 589 3.80 25.19 -2.42
CA MET A 589 3.69 23.82 -2.91
C MET A 589 2.29 23.22 -2.64
N MET A 590 1.72 23.42 -1.46
CA MET A 590 0.36 22.93 -1.15
C MET A 590 -0.69 23.65 -2.01
N ARG A 591 -0.55 24.93 -2.25
CA ARG A 591 -1.42 25.68 -3.18
C ARG A 591 -1.37 25.13 -4.61
N GLU A 592 -0.17 24.80 -5.09
CA GLU A 592 -0.01 24.22 -6.41
C GLU A 592 -0.67 22.84 -6.52
N ILE A 593 -0.56 22.00 -5.49
CA ILE A 593 -1.27 20.71 -5.44
C ILE A 593 -2.79 20.89 -5.46
N VAL A 594 -3.33 21.92 -4.79
CA VAL A 594 -4.78 22.25 -4.88
C VAL A 594 -5.13 22.60 -6.32
N ARG A 595 -4.35 23.49 -6.96
CA ARG A 595 -4.57 23.93 -8.33
C ARG A 595 -4.57 22.77 -9.34
N MET A 596 -3.61 21.84 -9.25
CA MET A 596 -3.54 20.63 -10.10
C MET A 596 -4.85 19.83 -10.06
N ASN A 597 -5.48 19.75 -8.89
CA ASN A 597 -6.72 19.00 -8.71
C ASN A 597 -7.99 19.79 -9.16
N GLU A 598 -7.93 21.11 -9.22
CA GLU A 598 -9.02 21.96 -9.70
C GLU A 598 -9.02 22.05 -11.24
N ASP A 599 -7.83 22.17 -11.84
CA ASP A 599 -7.65 22.33 -13.29
C ASP A 599 -7.76 20.97 -14.03
N GLY A 600 -7.69 19.84 -13.32
CA GLY A 600 -7.79 18.49 -13.88
C GLY A 600 -6.51 18.04 -14.64
N GLU A 601 -5.37 18.62 -14.29
CA GLU A 601 -4.05 18.30 -14.86
C GLU A 601 -3.46 17.00 -14.33
#